data_1faf2872b40feef7e6b250b8a87e0019
#
_entry.id   1faf2872b40feef7e6b250b8a87e0019
#
_cell.length_a   1.000
_cell.length_b   1.000
_cell.length_c   1.000
_cell.angle_alpha   90.00
_cell.angle_beta   90.00
_cell.angle_gamma   90.00
#
_symmetry.space_group_name_H-M   'P 1'
#
loop_
_entity.id
_entity.type
_entity.pdbx_description
1 polymer ?
#
loop_
_entity_poly.entity_id
_entity_poly.type
_entity_poly.pdbx_seq_one_letter_code
_entity_poly.pdbx_strand_id
1 'polypeptide(L)'
;EQKKGYLQKMFPKNGAKVPELRFAGFADDWEERKFKDILKTHSFRSYLAGVSENGEYEVIQQGDKPIVGYSDGEPFTDYKDITLFGDHTVSLYKPKSPFFVATDGVKILSADNFDGDYLYTTLERYKPEPQGYKRHFTILKNQDVWFTENMEEQQKIGSFFKQLDDTIALHQRKLDLLKEQKKGFLQKMFV
;
A
#
# COMPACT_ATOMS: atom_id res chain seq x y z
N GLU A 1 -10.78 5.25 -11.11
CA GLU A 1 -10.96 6.73 -11.07
C GLU A 1 -11.58 7.21 -9.78
N GLN A 2 -12.65 6.60 -9.26
CA GLN A 2 -13.32 7.04 -8.02
C GLN A 2 -12.38 7.05 -6.80
N LYS A 3 -11.58 5.99 -6.57
CA LYS A 3 -10.61 5.94 -5.46
C LYS A 3 -9.63 7.11 -5.51
N LYS A 4 -9.11 7.43 -6.68
CA LYS A 4 -8.19 8.58 -6.87
C LYS A 4 -8.87 9.90 -6.50
N GLY A 5 -10.15 10.05 -6.84
CA GLY A 5 -10.95 11.22 -6.45
C GLY A 5 -11.11 11.35 -4.93
N TYR A 6 -11.38 10.25 -4.22
CA TYR A 6 -11.44 10.25 -2.75
C TYR A 6 -10.07 10.55 -2.13
N LEU A 7 -8.98 9.95 -2.61
CA LEU A 7 -7.63 10.25 -2.14
C LEU A 7 -7.27 11.74 -2.30
N GLN A 8 -7.73 12.39 -3.37
CA GLN A 8 -7.48 13.82 -3.59
C GLN A 8 -8.31 14.72 -2.68
N LYS A 9 -9.51 14.29 -2.25
CA LYS A 9 -10.45 15.11 -1.46
C LYS A 9 -10.35 14.87 0.04
N MET A 10 -9.97 13.66 0.45
CA MET A 10 -9.86 13.26 1.86
C MET A 10 -8.48 13.54 2.46
N PHE A 11 -7.58 14.15 1.69
CA PHE A 11 -6.31 14.69 2.18
C PHE A 11 -6.23 16.17 1.81
N PRO A 12 -5.61 17.02 2.68
CA PRO A 12 -5.46 18.43 2.39
C PRO A 12 -4.73 18.70 1.07
N LYS A 13 -5.13 19.75 0.37
CA LYS A 13 -4.42 20.30 -0.79
C LYS A 13 -3.41 21.33 -0.32
N ASN A 14 -2.46 21.68 -1.18
CA ASN A 14 -1.44 22.68 -0.89
C ASN A 14 -2.05 23.95 -0.29
N GLY A 15 -1.58 24.32 0.91
CA GLY A 15 -2.04 25.49 1.65
C GLY A 15 -3.31 25.31 2.48
N ALA A 16 -3.99 24.18 2.39
CA ALA A 16 -5.11 23.84 3.28
C ALA A 16 -4.63 22.98 4.44
N LYS A 17 -5.15 23.23 5.63
CA LYS A 17 -4.86 22.42 6.83
C LYS A 17 -5.89 21.33 7.11
N VAL A 18 -6.97 21.31 6.35
CA VAL A 18 -8.04 20.33 6.47
C VAL A 18 -8.44 19.82 5.08
N PRO A 19 -8.88 18.56 4.97
CA PRO A 19 -9.34 17.99 3.70
C PRO A 19 -10.67 18.60 3.25
N GLU A 20 -10.91 18.57 1.93
CA GLU A 20 -12.19 19.00 1.31
C GLU A 20 -13.35 18.08 1.73
N LEU A 21 -13.08 16.78 1.82
CA LEU A 21 -14.03 15.77 2.26
C LEU A 21 -13.50 15.12 3.55
N ARG A 22 -14.27 15.19 4.61
CA ARG A 22 -13.89 14.72 5.95
C ARG A 22 -15.05 13.99 6.61
N PHE A 23 -14.77 13.01 7.43
CA PHE A 23 -15.78 12.39 8.29
C PHE A 23 -16.30 13.41 9.31
N ALA A 24 -17.59 13.35 9.64
CA ALA A 24 -18.18 14.20 10.65
C ALA A 24 -17.58 13.92 12.04
N GLY A 25 -17.44 14.96 12.85
CA GLY A 25 -16.95 14.89 14.22
C GLY A 25 -15.47 15.21 14.39
N PHE A 26 -14.74 15.51 13.31
CA PHE A 26 -13.33 15.93 13.36
C PHE A 26 -13.20 17.37 12.88
N ALA A 27 -12.50 18.20 13.65
CA ALA A 27 -12.35 19.63 13.37
C ALA A 27 -10.89 20.11 13.43
N ASP A 28 -10.00 19.34 14.02
CA ASP A 28 -8.61 19.73 14.27
C ASP A 28 -7.85 19.92 12.95
N ASP A 29 -6.92 20.87 12.93
CA ASP A 29 -6.01 21.07 11.81
C ASP A 29 -5.11 19.84 11.66
N TRP A 30 -4.84 19.44 10.42
CA TRP A 30 -3.85 18.42 10.11
C TRP A 30 -2.44 19.01 10.18
N GLU A 31 -1.44 18.16 10.43
CA GLU A 31 -0.03 18.53 10.43
C GLU A 31 0.62 18.30 9.06
N GLU A 32 1.61 19.14 8.75
CA GLU A 32 2.47 18.97 7.58
C GLU A 32 3.89 18.67 8.03
N ARG A 33 4.45 17.56 7.55
CA ARG A 33 5.85 17.17 7.78
C ARG A 33 6.43 16.49 6.54
N LYS A 34 7.73 16.24 6.54
CA LYS A 34 8.33 15.36 5.53
C LYS A 34 8.22 13.91 5.94
N PHE A 35 8.05 13.02 4.96
CA PHE A 35 8.02 11.59 5.25
C PHE A 35 9.25 11.09 6.02
N LYS A 36 10.44 11.66 5.81
CA LYS A 36 11.65 11.29 6.55
C LYS A 36 11.55 11.52 8.06
N ASP A 37 10.67 12.42 8.49
CA ASP A 37 10.48 12.79 9.91
C ASP A 37 9.40 11.92 10.57
N ILE A 38 8.64 11.14 9.78
CA ILE A 38 7.54 10.29 10.20
C ILE A 38 7.87 8.81 10.02
N LEU A 39 8.44 8.44 8.85
CA LEU A 39 8.66 7.04 8.49
C LEU A 39 9.82 6.43 9.24
N LYS A 40 9.59 5.24 9.78
CA LYS A 40 10.61 4.30 10.22
C LYS A 40 10.88 3.26 9.15
N THR A 41 12.15 2.99 8.91
CA THR A 41 12.59 1.95 7.98
C THR A 41 13.16 0.79 8.79
N HIS A 42 12.61 -0.38 8.60
CA HIS A 42 13.11 -1.61 9.22
C HIS A 42 14.19 -2.25 8.33
N SER A 43 15.16 -2.90 8.98
CA SER A 43 16.21 -3.63 8.24
C SER A 43 15.57 -4.80 7.49
N PHE A 44 15.87 -4.89 6.20
CA PHE A 44 15.45 -6.03 5.36
C PHE A 44 16.41 -7.22 5.42
N ARG A 45 17.66 -7.00 5.88
CA ARG A 45 18.76 -7.97 5.76
C ARG A 45 18.48 -9.31 6.42
N SER A 46 17.87 -9.29 7.60
CA SER A 46 17.50 -10.50 8.34
C SER A 46 16.31 -11.24 7.73
N TYR A 47 15.60 -10.61 6.80
CA TYR A 47 14.38 -11.10 6.18
C TYR A 47 14.52 -11.33 4.68
N LEU A 48 15.77 -11.29 4.15
CA LEU A 48 16.04 -11.73 2.78
C LEU A 48 15.95 -13.25 2.72
N ALA A 49 15.16 -13.75 1.78
CA ALA A 49 15.02 -15.18 1.56
C ALA A 49 15.05 -15.55 0.08
N GLY A 50 15.52 -16.76 -0.18
CA GLY A 50 15.39 -17.38 -1.49
C GLY A 50 13.92 -17.71 -1.78
N VAL A 51 13.57 -17.70 -3.06
CA VAL A 51 12.22 -18.00 -3.53
C VAL A 51 12.07 -19.48 -3.84
N SER A 52 11.06 -20.13 -3.26
CA SER A 52 10.65 -21.50 -3.52
C SER A 52 9.18 -21.55 -3.93
N GLU A 53 8.77 -22.63 -4.58
CA GLU A 53 7.34 -22.89 -4.85
C GLU A 53 6.57 -23.28 -3.58
N ASN A 54 7.28 -23.80 -2.57
CA ASN A 54 6.72 -24.27 -1.30
C ASN A 54 7.43 -23.57 -0.14
N GLY A 55 6.69 -23.32 0.94
CA GLY A 55 7.17 -22.72 2.18
C GLY A 55 5.99 -22.18 2.99
N GLU A 56 6.26 -21.83 4.24
CA GLU A 56 5.22 -21.36 5.16
C GLU A 56 4.88 -19.88 4.97
N TYR A 57 5.89 -19.07 4.57
CA TYR A 57 5.75 -17.62 4.53
C TYR A 57 5.98 -17.06 3.15
N GLU A 58 5.18 -16.05 2.78
CA GLU A 58 5.29 -15.35 1.50
C GLU A 58 6.65 -14.65 1.36
N VAL A 59 7.25 -14.75 0.18
CA VAL A 59 8.41 -13.93 -0.22
C VAL A 59 7.94 -12.82 -1.15
N ILE A 60 8.20 -11.58 -0.74
CA ILE A 60 7.64 -10.40 -1.38
C ILE A 60 8.72 -9.62 -2.13
N GLN A 61 8.40 -9.23 -3.36
CA GLN A 61 9.18 -8.32 -4.19
C GLN A 61 8.44 -7.02 -4.50
N GLN A 62 9.13 -6.07 -5.09
CA GLN A 62 8.51 -4.85 -5.62
C GLN A 62 7.82 -5.12 -6.98
N GLY A 63 6.81 -4.31 -7.33
CA GLY A 63 6.09 -4.37 -8.61
C GLY A 63 4.66 -4.86 -8.48
N ASP A 64 4.03 -5.13 -9.63
CA ASP A 64 2.61 -5.45 -9.74
C ASP A 64 2.24 -6.85 -9.23
N LYS A 65 3.22 -7.74 -9.14
CA LYS A 65 3.07 -9.10 -8.59
C LYS A 65 3.96 -9.22 -7.36
N PRO A 66 3.50 -8.78 -6.20
CA PRO A 66 4.33 -8.68 -5.01
C PRO A 66 4.75 -10.06 -4.46
N ILE A 67 3.89 -11.07 -4.49
CA ILE A 67 4.21 -12.41 -4.00
C ILE A 67 4.91 -13.17 -5.14
N VAL A 68 6.17 -13.60 -4.91
CA VAL A 68 6.97 -14.32 -5.91
C VAL A 68 7.18 -15.78 -5.57
N GLY A 69 6.82 -16.20 -4.39
CA GLY A 69 6.91 -17.56 -3.89
C GLY A 69 6.93 -17.58 -2.38
N TYR A 70 7.53 -18.60 -1.82
CA TYR A 70 7.49 -18.89 -0.39
C TYR A 70 8.88 -19.23 0.15
N SER A 71 9.03 -19.16 1.47
CA SER A 71 10.23 -19.60 2.17
C SER A 71 9.90 -20.03 3.59
N ASP A 72 10.80 -20.80 4.20
CA ASP A 72 10.73 -21.19 5.62
C ASP A 72 11.79 -20.44 6.42
N GLY A 73 11.63 -20.40 7.75
CA GLY A 73 12.58 -19.77 8.67
C GLY A 73 11.92 -18.72 9.57
N GLU A 74 12.66 -17.67 9.90
CA GLU A 74 12.21 -16.59 10.80
C GLU A 74 11.78 -15.36 9.98
N PRO A 75 10.47 -15.20 9.67
CA PRO A 75 9.95 -14.09 8.88
C PRO A 75 9.87 -12.81 9.69
N PHE A 76 9.57 -11.70 9.02
CA PHE A 76 9.13 -10.48 9.67
C PHE A 76 7.69 -10.66 10.20
N THR A 77 7.50 -10.56 11.52
CA THR A 77 6.23 -10.90 12.19
C THR A 77 5.32 -9.70 12.51
N ASP A 78 5.89 -8.51 12.70
CA ASP A 78 5.13 -7.30 13.11
C ASP A 78 4.46 -6.60 11.90
N TYR A 79 3.84 -7.38 11.02
CA TYR A 79 3.38 -6.95 9.70
C TYR A 79 2.15 -6.03 9.70
N LYS A 80 1.36 -5.99 10.78
CA LYS A 80 0.06 -5.29 10.80
C LYS A 80 0.16 -3.80 10.50
N ASP A 81 1.21 -3.15 11.04
CA ASP A 81 1.44 -1.71 10.87
C ASP A 81 2.48 -1.40 9.79
N ILE A 82 2.85 -2.41 9.00
CA ILE A 82 3.83 -2.30 7.95
C ILE A 82 3.18 -2.00 6.60
N THR A 83 3.86 -1.17 5.82
CA THR A 83 3.66 -1.04 4.38
C THR A 83 5.00 -1.28 3.68
N LEU A 84 5.00 -2.11 2.64
CA LEU A 84 6.15 -2.35 1.79
C LEU A 84 6.14 -1.38 0.62
N PHE A 85 7.29 -0.74 0.37
CA PHE A 85 7.48 0.21 -0.72
C PHE A 85 8.56 -0.30 -1.68
N GLY A 86 8.23 -0.38 -2.95
CA GLY A 86 9.17 -0.75 -4.02
C GLY A 86 10.02 0.44 -4.46
N ASP A 87 11.32 0.41 -4.18
CA ASP A 87 12.24 1.51 -4.40
C ASP A 87 12.40 1.89 -5.89
N HIS A 88 12.24 0.92 -6.79
CA HIS A 88 12.36 1.15 -8.25
C HIS A 88 11.00 1.28 -8.95
N THR A 89 9.97 0.63 -8.43
CA THR A 89 8.65 0.53 -9.08
C THR A 89 7.60 1.48 -8.50
N VAL A 90 7.89 2.10 -7.34
CA VAL A 90 6.93 2.90 -6.57
C VAL A 90 5.67 2.11 -6.18
N SER A 91 5.77 0.78 -6.21
CA SER A 91 4.68 -0.10 -5.80
C SER A 91 4.51 -0.07 -4.29
N LEU A 92 3.27 -0.25 -3.84
CA LEU A 92 2.92 -0.42 -2.43
C LEU A 92 2.31 -1.80 -2.23
N TYR A 93 2.65 -2.44 -1.12
CA TYR A 93 2.03 -3.68 -0.70
C TYR A 93 1.78 -3.69 0.80
N LYS A 94 0.58 -4.08 1.21
CA LYS A 94 0.20 -4.27 2.62
C LYS A 94 0.27 -5.75 2.93
N PRO A 95 1.26 -6.23 3.72
CA PRO A 95 1.35 -7.64 4.10
C PRO A 95 0.12 -8.08 4.89
N LYS A 96 -0.32 -9.32 4.70
CA LYS A 96 -1.47 -9.92 5.39
C LYS A 96 -1.08 -11.00 6.38
N SER A 97 0.17 -11.43 6.36
CA SER A 97 0.77 -12.45 7.19
C SER A 97 2.26 -12.14 7.40
N PRO A 98 2.97 -12.84 8.30
CA PRO A 98 4.42 -12.80 8.36
C PRO A 98 5.05 -13.08 6.99
N PHE A 99 6.18 -12.43 6.68
CA PHE A 99 6.72 -12.43 5.33
C PHE A 99 8.25 -12.34 5.30
N PHE A 100 8.83 -12.71 4.15
CA PHE A 100 10.18 -12.41 3.73
C PHE A 100 10.20 -11.41 2.57
N VAL A 101 11.36 -10.84 2.27
CA VAL A 101 11.57 -9.99 1.10
C VAL A 101 12.60 -10.62 0.16
N ALA A 102 12.37 -10.51 -1.14
CA ALA A 102 13.24 -11.11 -2.16
C ALA A 102 14.51 -10.29 -2.41
N THR A 103 14.46 -8.98 -2.25
CA THR A 103 15.56 -8.06 -2.60
C THR A 103 15.61 -6.84 -1.68
N ASP A 104 16.73 -6.12 -1.71
CA ASP A 104 16.94 -4.83 -1.06
C ASP A 104 16.09 -3.68 -1.66
N GLY A 105 15.48 -3.90 -2.81
CA GLY A 105 14.57 -2.97 -3.47
C GLY A 105 13.22 -2.81 -2.76
N VAL A 106 12.89 -3.70 -1.81
CA VAL A 106 11.70 -3.60 -0.96
C VAL A 106 12.04 -2.90 0.34
N LYS A 107 11.40 -1.77 0.63
CA LYS A 107 11.54 -1.04 1.90
C LYS A 107 10.39 -1.41 2.84
N ILE A 108 10.74 -1.83 4.05
CA ILE A 108 9.79 -2.20 5.12
C ILE A 108 9.55 -0.92 5.94
N LEU A 109 8.36 -0.35 5.85
CA LEU A 109 8.04 0.96 6.41
C LEU A 109 6.96 0.86 7.49
N SER A 110 7.15 1.60 8.59
CA SER A 110 6.13 1.92 9.58
C SER A 110 6.17 3.40 9.95
N ALA A 111 5.23 3.86 10.77
CA ALA A 111 5.26 5.19 11.35
C ALA A 111 4.68 5.13 12.77
N ASP A 112 5.31 5.86 13.71
CA ASP A 112 4.78 5.93 15.08
C ASP A 112 3.48 6.71 15.10
N ASN A 113 2.54 6.24 15.92
CA ASN A 113 1.21 6.85 16.06
C ASN A 113 0.41 6.91 14.75
N PHE A 114 0.67 5.99 13.83
CA PHE A 114 -0.14 5.80 12.63
C PHE A 114 -0.85 4.44 12.67
N ASP A 115 -2.13 4.47 12.34
CA ASP A 115 -2.85 3.24 12.00
C ASP A 115 -2.25 2.63 10.72
N GLY A 116 -2.10 1.33 10.68
CA GLY A 116 -1.40 0.66 9.57
C GLY A 116 -2.10 0.79 8.22
N ASP A 117 -3.44 0.79 8.16
CA ASP A 117 -4.20 0.98 6.93
C ASP A 117 -4.22 2.46 6.52
N TYR A 118 -4.19 3.37 7.50
CA TYR A 118 -4.02 4.80 7.24
C TYR A 118 -2.63 5.13 6.70
N LEU A 119 -1.56 4.52 7.22
CA LEU A 119 -0.21 4.67 6.69
C LEU A 119 -0.14 4.23 5.22
N TYR A 120 -0.71 3.07 4.90
CA TYR A 120 -0.80 2.60 3.51
C TYR A 120 -1.51 3.62 2.61
N THR A 121 -2.65 4.13 3.05
CA THR A 121 -3.44 5.13 2.33
C THR A 121 -2.68 6.44 2.15
N THR A 122 -1.99 6.90 3.19
CA THR A 122 -1.16 8.11 3.15
C THR A 122 0.00 7.96 2.16
N LEU A 123 0.68 6.82 2.18
CA LEU A 123 1.73 6.52 1.20
C LEU A 123 1.15 6.47 -0.22
N GLU A 124 -0.02 5.88 -0.43
CA GLU A 124 -0.67 5.84 -1.74
C GLU A 124 -1.00 7.25 -2.26
N ARG A 125 -1.43 8.15 -1.36
CA ARG A 125 -1.76 9.53 -1.72
C ARG A 125 -0.55 10.35 -2.13
N TYR A 126 0.59 10.17 -1.48
CA TYR A 126 1.76 11.04 -1.60
C TYR A 126 2.98 10.39 -2.24
N LYS A 127 2.93 9.10 -2.61
CA LYS A 127 4.05 8.46 -3.29
C LYS A 127 4.42 9.22 -4.57
N PRO A 128 5.72 9.30 -4.93
CA PRO A 128 6.15 9.97 -6.14
C PRO A 128 5.66 9.23 -7.40
N GLU A 129 5.57 9.94 -8.50
CA GLU A 129 5.38 9.31 -9.81
C GLU A 129 6.66 8.55 -10.22
N PRO A 130 6.54 7.39 -10.86
CA PRO A 130 7.70 6.65 -11.36
C PRO A 130 8.53 7.47 -12.35
N GLN A 131 9.84 7.54 -12.13
CA GLN A 131 10.77 8.30 -12.98
C GLN A 131 11.84 7.40 -13.61
N GLY A 132 11.43 6.34 -14.28
CA GLY A 132 12.34 5.35 -14.87
C GLY A 132 13.11 4.56 -13.82
N TYR A 133 14.32 4.15 -14.11
CA TYR A 133 15.12 3.26 -13.26
C TYR A 133 15.85 4.00 -12.13
N LYS A 134 15.12 4.77 -11.33
CA LYS A 134 15.67 5.52 -10.19
C LYS A 134 15.31 4.87 -8.87
N ARG A 135 16.03 5.25 -7.81
CA ARG A 135 15.65 4.92 -6.43
C ARG A 135 14.68 5.98 -5.92
N HIS A 136 13.41 5.61 -5.78
CA HIS A 136 12.33 6.54 -5.43
C HIS A 136 12.16 6.73 -3.92
N PHE A 137 12.78 5.88 -3.08
CA PHE A 137 12.66 6.02 -1.64
C PHE A 137 13.26 7.33 -1.12
N THR A 138 14.34 7.81 -1.72
CA THR A 138 14.92 9.12 -1.38
C THR A 138 13.96 10.26 -1.76
N ILE A 139 13.26 10.13 -2.90
CA ILE A 139 12.26 11.11 -3.34
C ILE A 139 11.08 11.09 -2.35
N LEU A 140 10.55 9.89 -2.03
CA LEU A 140 9.47 9.72 -1.06
C LEU A 140 9.81 10.38 0.28
N LYS A 141 10.99 10.13 0.84
CA LYS A 141 11.39 10.71 2.13
C LYS A 141 11.39 12.24 2.17
N ASN A 142 11.63 12.89 1.04
CA ASN A 142 11.65 14.35 0.94
C ASN A 142 10.28 14.95 0.55
N GLN A 143 9.28 14.13 0.28
CA GLN A 143 7.92 14.55 -0.01
C GLN A 143 7.27 15.13 1.26
N ASP A 144 6.59 16.27 1.12
CA ASP A 144 5.74 16.80 2.17
C ASP A 144 4.43 15.99 2.23
N VAL A 145 3.98 15.71 3.44
CA VAL A 145 2.79 14.91 3.72
C VAL A 145 1.93 15.60 4.78
N TRP A 146 0.63 15.69 4.50
CA TRP A 146 -0.37 16.11 5.45
C TRP A 146 -1.00 14.90 6.11
N PHE A 147 -1.18 14.91 7.42
CA PHE A 147 -1.78 13.83 8.18
C PHE A 147 -2.49 14.35 9.43
N THR A 148 -3.46 13.57 9.91
CA THR A 148 -4.12 13.81 11.20
C THR A 148 -3.41 13.02 12.29
N GLU A 149 -3.25 13.61 13.47
CA GLU A 149 -2.78 12.91 14.67
C GLU A 149 -3.91 12.18 15.39
N ASN A 150 -5.15 12.43 15.03
CA ASN A 150 -6.31 11.80 15.65
C ASN A 150 -6.44 10.34 15.20
N MET A 151 -6.15 9.40 16.10
CA MET A 151 -6.16 7.96 15.82
C MET A 151 -7.53 7.45 15.33
N GLU A 152 -8.64 7.98 15.86
CA GLU A 152 -9.96 7.58 15.41
C GLU A 152 -10.25 8.02 13.97
N GLU A 153 -9.81 9.22 13.59
CA GLU A 153 -9.91 9.70 12.23
C GLU A 153 -9.02 8.87 11.28
N GLN A 154 -7.79 8.56 11.69
CA GLN A 154 -6.88 7.69 10.94
C GLN A 154 -7.53 6.33 10.65
N GLN A 155 -8.09 5.68 11.68
CA GLN A 155 -8.75 4.38 11.54
C GLN A 155 -9.97 4.43 10.62
N LYS A 156 -10.77 5.50 10.68
CA LYS A 156 -11.91 5.70 9.76
C LYS A 156 -11.45 5.84 8.32
N ILE A 157 -10.41 6.65 8.07
CA ILE A 157 -9.84 6.84 6.74
C ILE A 157 -9.23 5.54 6.22
N GLY A 158 -8.37 4.89 7.01
CA GLY A 158 -7.73 3.62 6.64
C GLY A 158 -8.75 2.53 6.31
N SER A 159 -9.75 2.34 7.20
CA SER A 159 -10.82 1.37 6.98
C SER A 159 -11.66 1.66 5.73
N PHE A 160 -11.96 2.92 5.46
CA PHE A 160 -12.71 3.31 4.25
C PHE A 160 -11.97 2.93 2.98
N PHE A 161 -10.68 3.27 2.88
CA PHE A 161 -9.89 2.95 1.69
C PHE A 161 -9.63 1.46 1.54
N LYS A 162 -9.42 0.73 2.64
CA LYS A 162 -9.30 -0.72 2.64
C LYS A 162 -10.57 -1.39 2.10
N GLN A 163 -11.76 -0.99 2.59
CA GLN A 163 -13.03 -1.51 2.10
C GLN A 163 -13.24 -1.19 0.62
N LEU A 164 -12.81 -0.01 0.18
CA LEU A 164 -12.87 0.38 -1.22
C LEU A 164 -11.97 -0.49 -2.09
N ASP A 165 -10.75 -0.79 -1.65
CA ASP A 165 -9.81 -1.68 -2.34
C ASP A 165 -10.34 -3.12 -2.41
N ASP A 166 -10.88 -3.65 -1.31
CA ASP A 166 -11.49 -4.98 -1.28
C ASP A 166 -12.68 -5.06 -2.24
N THR A 167 -13.49 -4.01 -2.31
CA THR A 167 -14.63 -3.91 -3.24
C THR A 167 -14.17 -3.89 -4.70
N ILE A 168 -13.16 -3.09 -5.01
CA ILE A 168 -12.55 -3.01 -6.35
C ILE A 168 -12.00 -4.39 -6.76
N ALA A 169 -11.24 -5.04 -5.87
CA ALA A 169 -10.68 -6.36 -6.13
C ALA A 169 -11.77 -7.43 -6.37
N LEU A 170 -12.87 -7.39 -5.60
CA LEU A 170 -14.01 -8.28 -5.80
C LEU A 170 -14.66 -8.07 -7.17
N HIS A 171 -14.92 -6.83 -7.54
CA HIS A 171 -15.52 -6.50 -8.84
C HIS A 171 -14.61 -6.90 -10.01
N GLN A 172 -13.29 -6.71 -9.87
CA GLN A 172 -12.33 -7.13 -10.90
C GLN A 172 -12.34 -8.65 -11.10
N ARG A 173 -12.30 -9.43 -10.01
CA ARG A 173 -12.41 -10.90 -10.09
C ARG A 173 -13.70 -11.35 -10.76
N LYS A 174 -14.82 -10.72 -10.42
CA LYS A 174 -16.12 -11.03 -11.05
C LYS A 174 -16.12 -10.72 -12.54
N LEU A 175 -15.53 -9.58 -12.93
CA LEU A 175 -15.40 -9.19 -14.33
C LEU A 175 -14.56 -10.20 -15.12
N ASP A 176 -13.43 -10.63 -14.55
CA ASP A 176 -12.53 -11.58 -15.21
C ASP A 176 -13.20 -12.95 -15.37
N LEU A 177 -13.93 -13.43 -14.35
CA LEU A 177 -14.72 -14.66 -14.43
C LEU A 177 -15.79 -14.58 -15.52
N LEU A 178 -16.52 -13.46 -15.62
CA LEU A 178 -17.53 -13.27 -16.67
C LEU A 178 -16.90 -13.22 -18.07
N LYS A 179 -15.72 -12.65 -18.22
CA LYS A 179 -14.98 -12.69 -19.51
C LYS A 179 -14.60 -14.11 -19.91
N GLU A 180 -14.11 -14.91 -18.96
CA GLU A 180 -13.78 -16.32 -19.21
C GLU A 180 -15.01 -17.14 -19.56
N GLN A 181 -16.11 -16.96 -18.85
CA GLN A 181 -17.39 -17.61 -19.18
C GLN A 181 -17.86 -17.24 -20.59
N LYS A 182 -17.85 -15.94 -20.93
CA LYS A 182 -18.20 -15.48 -22.28
C LYS A 182 -17.33 -16.15 -23.35
N LYS A 183 -16.00 -16.22 -23.13
CA LYS A 183 -15.08 -16.90 -24.05
C LYS A 183 -15.41 -18.37 -24.22
N GLY A 184 -15.71 -19.07 -23.11
CA GLY A 184 -16.12 -20.48 -23.15
C GLY A 184 -17.43 -20.73 -23.91
N PHE A 185 -18.43 -19.86 -23.73
CA PHE A 185 -19.69 -19.96 -24.50
C PHE A 185 -19.45 -19.71 -25.99
N LEU A 186 -18.70 -18.69 -26.37
CA LEU A 186 -18.41 -18.41 -27.77
C LEU A 186 -17.66 -19.56 -28.45
N GLN A 187 -16.70 -20.19 -27.77
CA GLN A 187 -16.01 -21.37 -28.30
C GLN A 187 -16.94 -22.55 -28.54
N LYS A 188 -17.98 -22.75 -27.72
CA LYS A 188 -18.95 -23.84 -27.90
C LYS A 188 -20.01 -23.57 -28.97
N MET A 189 -20.24 -22.30 -29.30
CA MET A 189 -21.22 -21.91 -30.34
C MET A 189 -20.71 -22.04 -31.77
N PHE A 190 -19.41 -22.10 -31.96
CA PHE A 190 -18.75 -22.10 -33.27
C PHE A 190 -17.96 -23.40 -33.56
N VAL A 191 -18.30 -24.49 -32.87
CA VAL A 191 -17.79 -25.86 -33.14
C VAL A 191 -18.81 -26.67 -33.87
#